data_e3e0719dd4a917a0ff0666482f06ee66
#
_entry.id   e3e0719dd4a917a0ff0666482f06ee66
#
_cell.length_a   1.000
_cell.length_b   1.000
_cell.length_c   1.000
_cell.angle_alpha   90.00
_cell.angle_beta   90.00
_cell.angle_gamma   90.00
#
_symmetry.space_group_name_H-M   'P 1'
#
loop_
_entity.id
_entity.type
_entity.pdbx_description
1 polymer ?
#
loop_
_entity_poly.entity_id
_entity_poly.type
_entity_poly.pdbx_seq_one_letter_code
_entity_poly.pdbx_strand_id
1 'polypeptide(L)'
;MNKLPPITKNLLIINVLCWMGTMALGKYGIDLHKLLGLHFFLAPSFRIWQLVTYMFLHEGFQHIFFNMFAVWMFGRIMEIQWGSKRFLIFYLLCGIGAGLMQELCQFVHYELVYSNYALAEVGNGITIPMMEYLDRILTVGASGAVYGILLGYGMTFPDNQLFIIPFPFPIKAKWLVIGYIVLELGLGIRGSAADNVAHFAHLGGMLTGFLMILYWRNKERRNRDNHIKFTW
;
A
#
# COMPACT_ATOMS: atom_id res chain seq x y z
N MET A 1 21.38 0.96 -22.73
CA MET A 1 20.63 1.20 -21.49
C MET A 1 19.22 0.67 -21.66
N ASN A 2 18.81 -0.35 -20.90
CA ASN A 2 17.44 -0.86 -20.95
C ASN A 2 16.48 0.23 -20.45
N LYS A 3 15.54 0.64 -21.31
CA LYS A 3 14.50 1.63 -20.95
C LYS A 3 13.68 1.11 -19.76
N LEU A 4 13.26 2.03 -18.89
CA LEU A 4 12.32 1.69 -17.81
C LEU A 4 11.02 1.16 -18.43
N PRO A 5 10.46 0.05 -17.90
CA PRO A 5 9.17 -0.45 -18.35
C PRO A 5 8.07 0.61 -18.19
N PRO A 6 7.06 0.61 -19.08
CA PRO A 6 6.14 1.74 -19.20
C PRO A 6 5.28 1.99 -17.95
N ILE A 7 4.80 0.94 -17.28
CA ILE A 7 3.95 1.11 -16.09
C ILE A 7 4.77 1.62 -14.92
N THR A 8 5.92 1.01 -14.64
CA THR A 8 6.85 1.49 -13.60
C THR A 8 7.20 2.97 -13.83
N LYS A 9 7.56 3.33 -15.07
CA LYS A 9 7.86 4.73 -15.41
C LYS A 9 6.67 5.65 -15.13
N ASN A 10 5.46 5.27 -15.58
CA ASN A 10 4.27 6.10 -15.41
C ASN A 10 3.87 6.23 -13.93
N LEU A 11 3.96 5.16 -13.14
CA LEU A 11 3.71 5.22 -11.70
C LEU A 11 4.66 6.20 -11.00
N LEU A 12 5.97 6.15 -11.33
CA LEU A 12 6.93 7.11 -10.78
C LEU A 12 6.56 8.56 -11.13
N ILE A 13 6.24 8.82 -12.41
CA ILE A 13 5.88 10.17 -12.88
C ILE A 13 4.60 10.66 -12.20
N ILE A 14 3.53 9.85 -12.17
CA ILE A 14 2.24 10.24 -11.59
C ILE A 14 2.40 10.57 -10.11
N ASN A 15 3.09 9.73 -9.33
CA ASN A 15 3.30 9.97 -7.90
C ASN A 15 4.10 11.27 -7.65
N VAL A 16 5.16 11.51 -8.43
CA VAL A 16 5.94 12.76 -8.31
C VAL A 16 5.08 13.97 -8.69
N LEU A 17 4.28 13.88 -9.76
CA LEU A 17 3.39 14.98 -10.17
C LEU A 17 2.29 15.24 -9.12
N CYS A 18 1.69 14.19 -8.53
CA CYS A 18 0.72 14.34 -7.44
C CYS A 18 1.36 15.02 -6.22
N TRP A 19 2.56 14.59 -5.82
CA TRP A 19 3.29 15.19 -4.71
C TRP A 19 3.65 16.67 -4.96
N MET A 20 4.14 17.01 -6.15
CA MET A 20 4.38 18.40 -6.54
C MET A 20 3.07 19.21 -6.58
N GLY A 21 1.99 18.59 -7.08
CA GLY A 21 0.65 19.18 -7.09
C GLY A 21 0.13 19.51 -5.69
N THR A 22 0.37 18.62 -4.70
CA THR A 22 0.01 18.86 -3.30
C THR A 22 0.69 20.12 -2.76
N MET A 23 1.99 20.28 -3.02
CA MET A 23 2.74 21.47 -2.59
C MET A 23 2.31 22.74 -3.34
N ALA A 24 2.06 22.64 -4.65
CA ALA A 24 1.69 23.78 -5.46
C ALA A 24 0.29 24.31 -5.13
N LEU A 25 -0.70 23.41 -5.05
CA LEU A 25 -2.10 23.76 -4.78
C LEU A 25 -2.34 24.15 -3.32
N GLY A 26 -1.55 23.60 -2.38
CA GLY A 26 -1.59 23.99 -0.98
C GLY A 26 -1.31 25.47 -0.76
N LYS A 27 -0.48 26.11 -1.61
CA LYS A 27 -0.24 27.56 -1.57
C LYS A 27 -1.48 28.38 -1.90
N TYR A 28 -2.45 27.81 -2.59
CA TYR A 28 -3.72 28.43 -2.95
C TYR A 28 -4.88 27.97 -2.04
N GLY A 29 -4.57 27.30 -0.92
CA GLY A 29 -5.57 26.81 0.02
C GLY A 29 -6.31 25.53 -0.41
N ILE A 30 -5.86 24.86 -1.46
CA ILE A 30 -6.44 23.60 -1.93
C ILE A 30 -5.65 22.44 -1.35
N ASP A 31 -6.26 21.69 -0.42
CA ASP A 31 -5.66 20.53 0.23
C ASP A 31 -6.01 19.24 -0.52
N LEU A 32 -5.06 18.73 -1.31
CA LEU A 32 -5.24 17.48 -2.05
C LEU A 32 -5.29 16.25 -1.13
N HIS A 33 -4.66 16.29 0.04
CA HIS A 33 -4.77 15.18 0.99
C HIS A 33 -6.21 15.02 1.47
N LYS A 34 -6.87 16.14 1.77
CA LYS A 34 -8.27 16.17 2.18
C LYS A 34 -9.24 15.73 1.07
N LEU A 35 -8.93 16.03 -0.19
CA LEU A 35 -9.79 15.70 -1.31
C LEU A 35 -9.64 14.24 -1.79
N LEU A 36 -8.41 13.74 -1.83
CA LEU A 36 -8.04 12.50 -2.50
C LEU A 36 -7.48 11.42 -1.56
N GLY A 37 -7.11 11.78 -0.32
CA GLY A 37 -6.71 10.85 0.74
C GLY A 37 -7.89 10.00 1.18
N LEU A 38 -7.62 8.81 1.68
CA LEU A 38 -8.63 7.89 2.16
C LEU A 38 -9.09 8.31 3.55
N HIS A 39 -10.34 8.75 3.64
CA HIS A 39 -11.05 8.98 4.90
C HIS A 39 -11.71 7.70 5.38
N PHE A 40 -11.97 7.62 6.68
CA PHE A 40 -12.74 6.54 7.25
C PHE A 40 -14.15 6.47 6.59
N PHE A 41 -14.62 5.27 6.25
CA PHE A 41 -15.83 5.12 5.44
C PHE A 41 -17.12 5.64 6.12
N LEU A 42 -17.13 5.79 7.45
CA LEU A 42 -18.23 6.42 8.19
C LEU A 42 -18.07 7.95 8.30
N ALA A 43 -16.92 8.51 7.95
CA ALA A 43 -16.67 9.95 8.03
C ALA A 43 -17.36 10.71 6.87
N PRO A 44 -17.79 11.98 7.10
CA PRO A 44 -18.52 12.75 6.10
C PRO A 44 -17.78 13.00 4.79
N SER A 45 -16.46 13.07 4.84
CA SER A 45 -15.60 13.33 3.66
C SER A 45 -15.22 12.08 2.87
N PHE A 46 -15.62 10.88 3.30
CA PHE A 46 -15.35 9.66 2.56
C PHE A 46 -15.98 9.67 1.17
N ARG A 47 -15.21 9.23 0.19
CA ARG A 47 -15.67 8.99 -1.18
C ARG A 47 -15.02 7.71 -1.72
N ILE A 48 -15.78 6.91 -2.45
CA ILE A 48 -15.35 5.57 -2.92
C ILE A 48 -14.08 5.61 -3.79
N TRP A 49 -13.84 6.67 -4.55
CA TRP A 49 -12.63 6.81 -5.36
C TRP A 49 -11.36 6.98 -4.52
N GLN A 50 -11.49 7.37 -3.25
CA GLN A 50 -10.36 7.50 -2.33
C GLN A 50 -9.65 6.17 -2.08
N LEU A 51 -10.34 5.02 -2.26
CA LEU A 51 -9.70 3.69 -2.26
C LEU A 51 -8.63 3.52 -3.35
N VAL A 52 -8.59 4.40 -4.33
CA VAL A 52 -7.59 4.41 -5.39
C VAL A 52 -6.69 5.65 -5.32
N THR A 53 -7.28 6.83 -5.13
CA THR A 53 -6.53 8.09 -5.24
C THR A 53 -5.51 8.27 -4.12
N TYR A 54 -5.76 7.76 -2.93
CA TYR A 54 -4.87 7.84 -1.78
C TYR A 54 -3.47 7.27 -2.06
N MET A 55 -3.39 6.26 -2.95
CA MET A 55 -2.15 5.58 -3.32
C MET A 55 -1.14 6.48 -4.03
N PHE A 56 -1.58 7.64 -4.54
CA PHE A 56 -0.74 8.57 -5.30
C PHE A 56 -0.34 9.80 -4.49
N LEU A 57 -0.78 9.91 -3.24
CA LEU A 57 -0.46 11.01 -2.33
C LEU A 57 0.65 10.62 -1.35
N HIS A 58 1.44 11.61 -0.93
CA HIS A 58 2.55 11.40 0.01
C HIS A 58 2.71 12.61 0.91
N GLU A 59 2.85 12.38 2.22
CA GLU A 59 2.96 13.44 3.23
C GLU A 59 4.25 14.25 3.15
N GLY A 60 5.36 13.63 2.68
CA GLY A 60 6.65 14.31 2.64
C GLY A 60 7.68 13.62 1.76
N PHE A 61 8.84 14.28 1.61
CA PHE A 61 9.91 13.82 0.72
C PHE A 61 10.40 12.40 1.06
N GLN A 62 10.61 12.07 2.32
CA GLN A 62 11.06 10.73 2.70
C GLN A 62 10.04 9.67 2.31
N HIS A 63 8.75 9.95 2.53
CA HIS A 63 7.66 9.03 2.22
C HIS A 63 7.60 8.73 0.71
N ILE A 64 7.59 9.75 -0.15
CA ILE A 64 7.60 9.53 -1.60
C ILE A 64 8.91 8.90 -2.08
N PHE A 65 10.05 9.31 -1.53
CA PHE A 65 11.35 8.79 -1.94
C PHE A 65 11.44 7.27 -1.74
N PHE A 66 11.12 6.76 -0.55
CA PHE A 66 11.22 5.32 -0.29
C PHE A 66 10.18 4.51 -1.06
N ASN A 67 8.96 5.02 -1.22
CA ASN A 67 7.96 4.37 -2.05
C ASN A 67 8.41 4.28 -3.51
N MET A 68 8.84 5.39 -4.09
CA MET A 68 9.26 5.42 -5.49
C MET A 68 10.56 4.66 -5.73
N PHE A 69 11.47 4.65 -4.78
CA PHE A 69 12.67 3.82 -4.83
C PHE A 69 12.32 2.33 -4.87
N ALA A 70 11.39 1.88 -4.04
CA ALA A 70 10.93 0.49 -4.04
C ALA A 70 10.18 0.13 -5.34
N VAL A 71 9.31 1.01 -5.84
CA VAL A 71 8.64 0.85 -7.15
C VAL A 71 9.67 0.77 -8.28
N TRP A 72 10.69 1.63 -8.27
CA TRP A 72 11.75 1.60 -9.27
C TRP A 72 12.57 0.31 -9.19
N MET A 73 12.97 -0.11 -8.00
CA MET A 73 13.85 -1.25 -7.80
C MET A 73 13.13 -2.59 -8.06
N PHE A 74 12.01 -2.81 -7.38
CA PHE A 74 11.27 -4.07 -7.43
C PHE A 74 10.18 -4.08 -8.51
N GLY A 75 9.45 -2.98 -8.69
CA GLY A 75 8.39 -2.86 -9.66
C GLY A 75 8.89 -3.06 -11.08
N ARG A 76 10.06 -2.49 -11.43
CA ARG A 76 10.69 -2.71 -12.73
C ARG A 76 10.94 -4.18 -13.02
N ILE A 77 11.44 -4.93 -12.04
CA ILE A 77 11.73 -6.35 -12.21
C ILE A 77 10.43 -7.14 -12.37
N MET A 78 9.43 -6.82 -11.55
CA MET A 78 8.14 -7.49 -11.60
C MET A 78 7.37 -7.19 -12.90
N GLU A 79 7.45 -5.97 -13.42
CA GLU A 79 6.84 -5.62 -14.69
C GLU A 79 7.50 -6.37 -15.86
N ILE A 80 8.83 -6.49 -15.87
CA ILE A 80 9.56 -7.28 -16.87
C ILE A 80 9.13 -8.75 -16.79
N GLN A 81 9.01 -9.30 -15.59
CA GLN A 81 8.71 -10.71 -15.35
C GLN A 81 7.24 -11.08 -15.68
N TRP A 82 6.29 -10.22 -15.34
CA TRP A 82 4.85 -10.53 -15.44
C TRP A 82 4.18 -9.87 -16.65
N GLY A 83 4.85 -8.90 -17.27
CA GLY A 83 4.28 -8.00 -18.27
C GLY A 83 3.48 -6.85 -17.66
N SER A 84 3.40 -5.76 -18.42
CA SER A 84 2.82 -4.48 -17.96
C SER A 84 1.38 -4.61 -17.45
N LYS A 85 0.53 -5.38 -18.15
CA LYS A 85 -0.89 -5.53 -17.76
C LYS A 85 -1.05 -6.22 -16.40
N ARG A 86 -0.36 -7.35 -16.17
CA ARG A 86 -0.42 -8.05 -14.88
C ARG A 86 0.17 -7.21 -13.76
N PHE A 87 1.27 -6.53 -14.02
CA PHE A 87 1.92 -5.68 -13.04
C PHE A 87 1.02 -4.51 -12.61
N LEU A 88 0.37 -3.82 -13.56
CA LEU A 88 -0.56 -2.74 -13.25
C LEU A 88 -1.76 -3.22 -12.42
N ILE A 89 -2.39 -4.33 -12.83
CA ILE A 89 -3.51 -4.92 -12.09
C ILE A 89 -3.06 -5.30 -10.67
N PHE A 90 -1.89 -5.90 -10.54
CA PHE A 90 -1.33 -6.28 -9.25
C PHE A 90 -1.12 -5.06 -8.34
N TYR A 91 -0.47 -4.02 -8.85
CA TYR A 91 -0.22 -2.78 -8.13
C TYR A 91 -1.52 -2.16 -7.60
N LEU A 92 -2.49 -1.97 -8.49
CA LEU A 92 -3.77 -1.34 -8.13
C LEU A 92 -4.56 -2.18 -7.12
N LEU A 93 -4.65 -3.49 -7.32
CA LEU A 93 -5.40 -4.36 -6.41
C LEU A 93 -4.72 -4.50 -5.05
N CYS A 94 -3.38 -4.55 -4.99
CA CYS A 94 -2.66 -4.52 -3.70
C CYS A 94 -2.93 -3.21 -2.94
N GLY A 95 -2.94 -2.07 -3.64
CA GLY A 95 -3.29 -0.81 -3.02
C GLY A 95 -4.75 -0.75 -2.55
N ILE A 96 -5.71 -1.17 -3.38
CA ILE A 96 -7.11 -1.25 -2.97
C ILE A 96 -7.28 -2.18 -1.76
N GLY A 97 -6.65 -3.35 -1.78
CA GLY A 97 -6.70 -4.30 -0.66
C GLY A 97 -6.08 -3.75 0.63
N ALA A 98 -5.03 -2.95 0.51
CA ALA A 98 -4.46 -2.21 1.63
C ALA A 98 -5.44 -1.18 2.20
N GLY A 99 -6.08 -0.39 1.33
CA GLY A 99 -7.13 0.56 1.73
C GLY A 99 -8.32 -0.13 2.41
N LEU A 100 -8.78 -1.26 1.88
CA LEU A 100 -9.87 -2.02 2.50
C LEU A 100 -9.46 -2.59 3.87
N MET A 101 -8.23 -3.07 4.03
CA MET A 101 -7.72 -3.52 5.33
C MET A 101 -7.60 -2.35 6.31
N GLN A 102 -7.15 -1.19 5.85
CA GLN A 102 -7.14 0.06 6.59
C GLN A 102 -8.52 0.36 7.16
N GLU A 103 -9.55 0.40 6.32
CA GLU A 103 -10.93 0.66 6.69
C GLU A 103 -11.49 -0.37 7.69
N LEU A 104 -11.18 -1.64 7.47
CA LEU A 104 -11.60 -2.71 8.38
C LEU A 104 -10.99 -2.54 9.77
N CYS A 105 -9.68 -2.29 9.85
CA CYS A 105 -9.00 -2.11 11.13
C CYS A 105 -9.48 -0.83 11.83
N GLN A 106 -9.71 0.23 11.10
CA GLN A 106 -10.24 1.48 11.63
C GLN A 106 -11.68 1.31 12.13
N PHE A 107 -12.50 0.52 11.44
CA PHE A 107 -13.85 0.18 11.88
C PHE A 107 -13.84 -0.64 13.18
N VAL A 108 -13.00 -1.68 13.25
CA VAL A 108 -12.86 -2.47 14.49
C VAL A 108 -12.40 -1.58 15.65
N HIS A 109 -11.44 -0.70 15.39
CA HIS A 109 -10.97 0.24 16.41
C HIS A 109 -12.06 1.24 16.83
N TYR A 110 -12.82 1.76 15.87
CA TYR A 110 -13.98 2.62 16.14
C TYR A 110 -14.99 1.92 17.06
N GLU A 111 -15.41 0.70 16.75
CA GLU A 111 -16.38 -0.05 17.53
C GLU A 111 -15.87 -0.36 18.96
N LEU A 112 -14.60 -0.70 19.10
CA LEU A 112 -14.02 -1.07 20.40
C LEU A 112 -13.73 0.14 21.30
N VAL A 113 -13.40 1.29 20.72
CA VAL A 113 -12.83 2.42 21.49
C VAL A 113 -13.70 3.65 21.40
N TYR A 114 -14.22 4.02 20.22
CA TYR A 114 -14.80 5.33 19.97
C TYR A 114 -16.33 5.34 19.90
N SER A 115 -16.98 4.22 19.60
CA SER A 115 -18.44 4.16 19.36
C SER A 115 -19.31 4.67 20.51
N ASN A 116 -18.80 4.61 21.74
CA ASN A 116 -19.50 5.07 22.94
C ASN A 116 -19.24 6.53 23.29
N TYR A 117 -18.38 7.24 22.53
CA TYR A 117 -18.04 8.63 22.80
C TYR A 117 -18.61 9.57 21.74
N ALA A 118 -19.37 10.56 22.17
CA ALA A 118 -19.90 11.58 21.27
C ALA A 118 -18.83 12.64 20.88
N LEU A 119 -17.86 12.85 21.75
CA LEU A 119 -16.81 13.87 21.61
C LEU A 119 -15.42 13.24 21.74
N ALA A 120 -14.47 13.78 20.99
CA ALA A 120 -13.04 13.49 21.10
C ALA A 120 -12.29 14.74 21.60
N GLU A 121 -11.33 14.55 22.50
CA GLU A 121 -10.43 15.62 22.93
C GLU A 121 -9.25 15.72 21.95
N VAL A 122 -9.03 16.90 21.40
CA VAL A 122 -7.97 17.18 20.41
C VAL A 122 -6.78 17.98 21.01
N GLY A 123 -6.69 18.01 22.33
CA GLY A 123 -5.65 18.70 23.09
C GLY A 123 -6.13 20.03 23.72
N ASN A 124 -5.44 20.47 24.77
CA ASN A 124 -5.73 21.68 25.51
C ASN A 124 -7.18 21.80 26.03
N GLY A 125 -7.85 20.69 26.32
CA GLY A 125 -9.25 20.65 26.76
C GLY A 125 -10.28 20.95 25.65
N ILE A 126 -9.86 21.05 24.39
CA ILE A 126 -10.77 21.30 23.27
C ILE A 126 -11.38 19.96 22.86
N THR A 127 -12.71 19.90 22.81
CA THR A 127 -13.45 18.75 22.35
C THR A 127 -14.16 19.04 21.04
N ILE A 128 -14.18 18.07 20.15
CA ILE A 128 -14.91 18.12 18.86
C ILE A 128 -15.79 16.87 18.72
N PRO A 129 -16.84 16.91 17.87
CA PRO A 129 -17.63 15.72 17.56
C PRO A 129 -16.74 14.56 17.10
N MET A 130 -17.04 13.34 17.57
CA MET A 130 -16.23 12.14 17.24
C MET A 130 -16.11 11.93 15.73
N MET A 131 -17.16 12.12 14.96
CA MET A 131 -17.14 12.02 13.51
C MET A 131 -16.25 13.05 12.83
N GLU A 132 -16.16 14.27 13.38
CA GLU A 132 -15.21 15.30 12.90
C GLU A 132 -13.77 14.90 13.21
N TYR A 133 -13.52 14.32 14.39
CA TYR A 133 -12.21 13.77 14.75
C TYR A 133 -11.77 12.68 13.78
N LEU A 134 -12.66 11.72 13.49
CA LEU A 134 -12.38 10.62 12.56
C LEU A 134 -12.19 11.10 11.11
N ASP A 135 -12.89 12.18 10.72
CA ASP A 135 -12.74 12.81 9.40
C ASP A 135 -11.38 13.48 9.18
N ARG A 136 -10.67 13.82 10.27
CA ARG A 136 -9.31 14.37 10.22
C ARG A 136 -8.22 13.30 10.06
N ILE A 137 -8.55 12.04 10.28
CA ILE A 137 -7.62 10.91 10.15
C ILE A 137 -7.61 10.48 8.68
N LEU A 138 -6.49 10.72 8.01
CA LEU A 138 -6.33 10.44 6.59
C LEU A 138 -5.27 9.37 6.37
N THR A 139 -5.52 8.50 5.42
CA THR A 139 -4.52 7.56 4.91
C THR A 139 -4.08 7.99 3.52
N VAL A 140 -2.76 8.07 3.32
CA VAL A 140 -2.13 8.40 2.04
C VAL A 140 -0.88 7.55 1.84
N GLY A 141 -0.54 7.23 0.60
CA GLY A 141 0.71 6.57 0.25
C GLY A 141 0.56 5.35 -0.65
N ALA A 142 1.58 5.13 -1.48
CA ALA A 142 1.69 3.95 -2.33
C ALA A 142 2.13 2.69 -1.56
N SER A 143 2.45 2.82 -0.27
CA SER A 143 3.13 1.78 0.51
C SER A 143 2.41 0.44 0.53
N GLY A 144 1.09 0.42 0.63
CA GLY A 144 0.30 -0.82 0.56
C GLY A 144 0.55 -1.61 -0.73
N ALA A 145 0.57 -0.93 -1.89
CA ALA A 145 0.93 -1.55 -3.16
C ALA A 145 2.41 -1.94 -3.23
N VAL A 146 3.30 -1.13 -2.64
CA VAL A 146 4.75 -1.41 -2.55
C VAL A 146 5.02 -2.67 -1.75
N TYR A 147 4.37 -2.85 -0.60
CA TYR A 147 4.49 -4.08 0.20
C TYR A 147 3.95 -5.31 -0.56
N GLY A 148 2.88 -5.13 -1.36
CA GLY A 148 2.44 -6.15 -2.31
C GLY A 148 3.53 -6.50 -3.34
N ILE A 149 4.20 -5.51 -3.94
CA ILE A 149 5.31 -5.73 -4.88
C ILE A 149 6.48 -6.46 -4.20
N LEU A 150 6.85 -6.07 -2.97
CA LEU A 150 7.91 -6.74 -2.20
C LEU A 150 7.58 -8.21 -1.95
N LEU A 151 6.35 -8.51 -1.56
CA LEU A 151 5.89 -9.90 -1.42
C LEU A 151 5.97 -10.63 -2.76
N GLY A 152 5.47 -10.02 -3.83
CA GLY A 152 5.51 -10.58 -5.19
C GLY A 152 6.94 -10.91 -5.61
N TYR A 153 7.88 -10.01 -5.35
CA TYR A 153 9.30 -10.22 -5.61
C TYR A 153 9.86 -11.40 -4.81
N GLY A 154 9.63 -11.44 -3.49
CA GLY A 154 10.09 -12.52 -2.64
C GLY A 154 9.50 -13.90 -2.99
N MET A 155 8.25 -13.94 -3.46
CA MET A 155 7.61 -15.18 -3.95
C MET A 155 8.10 -15.62 -5.34
N THR A 156 8.53 -14.68 -6.18
CA THR A 156 8.99 -14.95 -7.55
C THR A 156 10.49 -15.26 -7.58
N PHE A 157 11.27 -14.59 -6.76
CA PHE A 157 12.73 -14.69 -6.68
C PHE A 157 13.22 -14.95 -5.24
N PRO A 158 12.80 -16.05 -4.59
CA PRO A 158 12.99 -16.24 -3.15
C PRO A 158 14.46 -16.30 -2.71
N ASP A 159 15.35 -16.76 -3.56
CA ASP A 159 16.77 -16.92 -3.25
C ASP A 159 17.66 -15.78 -3.78
N ASN A 160 17.08 -14.78 -4.45
CA ASN A 160 17.83 -13.60 -4.85
C ASN A 160 18.37 -12.87 -3.62
N GLN A 161 19.64 -12.49 -3.71
CA GLN A 161 20.34 -11.78 -2.64
C GLN A 161 20.18 -10.27 -2.80
N LEU A 162 19.76 -9.61 -1.74
CA LEU A 162 19.55 -8.17 -1.66
C LEU A 162 20.48 -7.57 -0.61
N PHE A 163 21.20 -6.51 -0.99
CA PHE A 163 21.99 -5.72 -0.06
C PHE A 163 21.13 -4.61 0.52
N ILE A 164 21.01 -4.58 1.84
CA ILE A 164 20.23 -3.58 2.56
C ILE A 164 21.18 -2.78 3.42
N ILE A 165 21.35 -1.49 3.11
CA ILE A 165 22.15 -0.59 3.92
C ILE A 165 21.46 -0.39 5.28
N PRO A 166 22.16 -0.53 6.42
CA PRO A 166 23.62 -0.62 6.59
C PRO A 166 24.18 -2.05 6.77
N PHE A 167 23.42 -3.09 6.46
CA PHE A 167 23.89 -4.47 6.69
C PHE A 167 25.00 -4.85 5.71
N PRO A 168 26.17 -5.38 6.20
CA PRO A 168 27.31 -5.69 5.36
C PRO A 168 27.19 -7.01 4.59
N PHE A 169 26.11 -7.73 4.74
CA PHE A 169 25.86 -9.03 4.11
C PHE A 169 24.53 -9.05 3.37
N PRO A 170 24.45 -9.80 2.27
CA PRO A 170 23.21 -9.91 1.50
C PRO A 170 22.18 -10.80 2.23
N ILE A 171 20.92 -10.41 2.13
CA ILE A 171 19.78 -11.16 2.67
C ILE A 171 18.98 -11.74 1.49
N LYS A 172 18.59 -13.01 1.56
CA LYS A 172 17.70 -13.59 0.55
C LYS A 172 16.31 -12.93 0.60
N ALA A 173 15.73 -12.68 -0.57
CA ALA A 173 14.46 -11.98 -0.70
C ALA A 173 13.32 -12.58 0.14
N LYS A 174 13.24 -13.91 0.24
CA LYS A 174 12.26 -14.60 1.10
C LYS A 174 12.38 -14.21 2.57
N TRP A 175 13.60 -14.10 3.10
CA TRP A 175 13.82 -13.74 4.50
C TRP A 175 13.54 -12.27 4.76
N LEU A 176 13.84 -11.41 3.79
CA LEU A 176 13.49 -10.01 3.85
C LEU A 176 11.97 -9.82 3.95
N VAL A 177 11.20 -10.48 3.10
CA VAL A 177 9.74 -10.41 3.10
C VAL A 177 9.15 -10.95 4.40
N ILE A 178 9.64 -12.11 4.89
CA ILE A 178 9.20 -12.66 6.18
C ILE A 178 9.51 -11.67 7.31
N GLY A 179 10.72 -11.08 7.30
CA GLY A 179 11.09 -10.06 8.28
C GLY A 179 10.17 -8.85 8.28
N TYR A 180 9.78 -8.34 7.10
CA TYR A 180 8.79 -7.26 7.00
C TYR A 180 7.42 -7.67 7.54
N ILE A 181 6.92 -8.87 7.22
CA ILE A 181 5.64 -9.36 7.75
C ILE A 181 5.67 -9.40 9.28
N VAL A 182 6.74 -9.95 9.87
CA VAL A 182 6.90 -10.03 11.33
C VAL A 182 7.00 -8.63 11.95
N LEU A 183 7.75 -7.73 11.31
CA LEU A 183 7.89 -6.34 11.76
C LEU A 183 6.55 -5.61 11.75
N GLU A 184 5.82 -5.66 10.63
CA GLU A 184 4.51 -5.00 10.48
C GLU A 184 3.48 -5.55 11.46
N LEU A 185 3.44 -6.88 11.68
CA LEU A 185 2.59 -7.50 12.70
C LEU A 185 2.99 -7.03 14.11
N GLY A 186 4.28 -7.02 14.42
CA GLY A 186 4.78 -6.61 15.73
C GLY A 186 4.48 -5.14 16.05
N LEU A 187 4.69 -4.25 15.08
CA LEU A 187 4.40 -2.84 15.22
C LEU A 187 2.89 -2.58 15.25
N GLY A 188 2.11 -3.27 14.41
CA GLY A 188 0.65 -3.18 14.41
C GLY A 188 -0.01 -3.63 15.71
N ILE A 189 0.59 -4.54 16.47
CA ILE A 189 0.09 -4.97 17.78
C ILE A 189 0.54 -4.03 18.90
N ARG A 190 1.73 -3.44 18.80
CA ARG A 190 2.42 -2.72 19.87
C ARG A 190 2.25 -1.19 19.83
N GLY A 191 1.89 -0.64 18.67
CA GLY A 191 1.89 0.79 18.42
C GLY A 191 0.67 1.54 19.00
N SER A 192 0.66 2.86 18.83
CA SER A 192 -0.50 3.70 19.12
C SER A 192 -1.63 3.47 18.09
N ALA A 193 -2.87 3.81 18.43
CA ALA A 193 -4.03 3.56 17.60
C ALA A 193 -3.89 4.07 16.14
N ALA A 194 -3.28 5.24 15.94
CA ALA A 194 -3.06 5.81 14.60
C ALA A 194 -1.96 5.08 13.81
N ASP A 195 -0.88 4.65 14.49
CA ASP A 195 0.23 3.89 13.88
C ASP A 195 -0.17 2.45 13.53
N ASN A 196 -0.94 1.79 14.41
CA ASN A 196 -1.34 0.40 14.23
C ASN A 196 -2.05 0.16 12.91
N VAL A 197 -2.92 1.08 12.54
CA VAL A 197 -3.78 0.95 11.35
C VAL A 197 -2.94 0.97 10.07
N ALA A 198 -1.90 1.81 9.99
CA ALA A 198 -0.99 1.86 8.83
C ALA A 198 -0.24 0.53 8.60
N HIS A 199 0.21 -0.11 9.68
CA HIS A 199 0.88 -1.42 9.60
C HIS A 199 -0.04 -2.52 9.07
N PHE A 200 -1.30 -2.54 9.49
CA PHE A 200 -2.29 -3.49 8.96
C PHE A 200 -2.65 -3.21 7.50
N ALA A 201 -2.63 -1.95 7.04
CA ALA A 201 -2.77 -1.63 5.62
C ALA A 201 -1.66 -2.26 4.78
N HIS A 202 -0.39 -2.17 5.22
CA HIS A 202 0.74 -2.84 4.54
C HIS A 202 0.52 -4.35 4.44
N LEU A 203 0.10 -4.99 5.54
CA LEU A 203 -0.24 -6.40 5.55
C LEU A 203 -1.43 -6.73 4.64
N GLY A 204 -2.42 -5.84 4.52
CA GLY A 204 -3.54 -5.96 3.59
C GLY A 204 -3.09 -5.98 2.13
N GLY A 205 -2.14 -5.12 1.77
CA GLY A 205 -1.50 -5.12 0.46
C GLY A 205 -0.73 -6.42 0.17
N MET A 206 0.04 -6.91 1.14
CA MET A 206 0.72 -8.20 1.04
C MET A 206 -0.26 -9.36 0.91
N LEU A 207 -1.31 -9.42 1.73
CA LEU A 207 -2.33 -10.48 1.68
C LEU A 207 -3.00 -10.53 0.30
N THR A 208 -3.40 -9.37 -0.22
CA THR A 208 -3.99 -9.27 -1.56
C THR A 208 -3.02 -9.77 -2.62
N GLY A 209 -1.76 -9.34 -2.58
CA GLY A 209 -0.71 -9.80 -3.47
C GLY A 209 -0.49 -11.32 -3.40
N PHE A 210 -0.47 -11.88 -2.20
CA PHE A 210 -0.37 -13.32 -1.97
C PHE A 210 -1.51 -14.09 -2.65
N LEU A 211 -2.75 -13.69 -2.41
CA LEU A 211 -3.92 -14.32 -2.98
C LEU A 211 -3.92 -14.25 -4.51
N MET A 212 -3.53 -13.09 -5.09
CA MET A 212 -3.42 -12.93 -6.54
C MET A 212 -2.37 -13.86 -7.16
N ILE A 213 -1.19 -13.97 -6.53
CA ILE A 213 -0.13 -14.85 -7.02
C ILE A 213 -0.55 -16.32 -6.96
N LEU A 214 -1.20 -16.74 -5.87
CA LEU A 214 -1.74 -18.10 -5.75
C LEU A 214 -2.79 -18.37 -6.83
N TYR A 215 -3.71 -17.43 -7.06
CA TYR A 215 -4.72 -17.55 -8.13
C TYR A 215 -4.07 -17.70 -9.49
N TRP A 216 -3.07 -16.89 -9.84
CA TRP A 216 -2.39 -16.98 -11.12
C TRP A 216 -1.62 -18.29 -11.29
N ARG A 217 -0.88 -18.73 -10.27
CA ARG A 217 -0.17 -20.02 -10.29
C ARG A 217 -1.12 -21.19 -10.48
N ASN A 218 -2.24 -21.21 -9.80
CA ASN A 218 -3.25 -22.26 -9.94
C ASN A 218 -3.89 -22.24 -11.34
N LYS A 219 -4.19 -21.07 -11.89
CA LYS A 219 -4.72 -20.94 -13.24
C LYS A 219 -3.73 -21.43 -14.31
N GLU A 220 -2.46 -21.08 -14.18
CA GLU A 220 -1.40 -21.54 -15.10
C GLU A 220 -1.18 -23.05 -15.02
N ARG A 221 -1.23 -23.63 -13.81
CA ARG A 221 -1.16 -25.09 -13.61
C ARG A 221 -2.34 -25.78 -14.29
N ARG A 222 -3.56 -25.34 -14.06
CA ARG A 222 -4.76 -25.92 -14.69
C ARG A 222 -4.71 -25.85 -16.23
N ASN A 223 -4.23 -24.74 -16.78
CA ASN A 223 -4.09 -24.60 -18.23
C ASN A 223 -3.07 -25.60 -18.80
N ARG A 224 -1.93 -25.81 -18.13
CA ARG A 224 -0.95 -26.83 -18.53
C ARG A 224 -1.54 -28.23 -18.51
N ASP A 225 -2.24 -28.58 -17.43
CA ASP A 225 -2.85 -29.90 -17.26
C ASP A 225 -3.92 -30.16 -18.33
N ASN A 226 -4.66 -29.13 -18.75
CA ASN A 226 -5.64 -29.23 -19.83
C ASN A 226 -4.96 -29.41 -21.23
N HIS A 227 -3.87 -28.67 -21.49
CA HIS A 227 -3.13 -28.85 -22.76
C HIS A 227 -2.54 -30.25 -22.89
N ILE A 228 -2.05 -30.85 -21.80
CA ILE A 228 -1.52 -32.23 -21.82
C ILE A 228 -2.63 -33.26 -22.10
N LYS A 229 -3.88 -33.00 -21.67
CA LYS A 229 -5.01 -33.93 -21.95
C LYS A 229 -5.51 -33.94 -23.38
N PHE A 230 -5.16 -32.95 -24.19
CA PHE A 230 -5.58 -32.84 -25.60
C PHE A 230 -4.50 -33.26 -26.64
N THR A 231 -3.36 -33.77 -26.18
CA THR A 231 -2.24 -34.18 -27.02
C THR A 231 -2.13 -35.71 -27.17
N TRP A 232 -3.24 -36.48 -26.98
CA TRP A 232 -3.34 -37.92 -27.22
C TRP A 232 -4.33 -38.22 -28.34
#